data_737c8921ac490c6c19b56c1acaa5d239
#
_entry.id   737c8921ac490c6c19b56c1acaa5d239
#
_cell.length_a   1.000
_cell.length_b   1.000
_cell.length_c   1.000
_cell.angle_alpha   90.00
_cell.angle_beta   90.00
_cell.angle_gamma   90.00
#
_symmetry.space_group_name_H-M   'P 1'
#
loop_
_entity.id
_entity.type
_entity.pdbx_description
1 polymer ?
#
loop_
_entity_poly.entity_id
_entity_poly.type
_entity_poly.pdbx_seq_one_letter_code
_entity_poly.pdbx_strand_id
1 'polypeptide(L)'
;MKKILLLLLFLLMLPNIASAACGDTITDGVDYTNCRFSDGQDLQGSYLPNSNLSFASIIQVNFDKSIMMNSVLAFGTFPEATFIRANLYESNLQGANFEKSNFTNANLTRVNFTGATLIETNFQNANLIEANFTHSNIINANFEGANLIGAIWTNGETCGPDSIGVCNK
;
A
#
# COMPACT_ATOMS: atom_id res chain seq x y z
N MET A 1 -31.86 -34.21 31.65
CA MET A 1 -31.20 -32.89 31.73
C MET A 1 -29.68 -32.93 31.56
N LYS A 2 -29.10 -33.89 30.78
CA LYS A 2 -27.64 -34.01 30.54
C LYS A 2 -27.21 -33.82 29.08
N LYS A 3 -28.12 -33.47 28.17
CA LYS A 3 -27.79 -33.33 26.71
C LYS A 3 -27.61 -31.90 26.23
N ILE A 4 -27.89 -30.87 27.03
CA ILE A 4 -27.82 -29.45 26.63
C ILE A 4 -26.41 -28.87 26.96
N LEU A 5 -25.67 -29.51 27.87
CA LEU A 5 -24.32 -29.01 28.27
C LEU A 5 -23.20 -29.32 27.26
N LEU A 6 -23.40 -30.28 26.33
CA LEU A 6 -22.39 -30.66 25.35
C LEU A 6 -22.40 -29.79 24.08
N LEU A 7 -23.49 -29.07 23.82
CA LEU A 7 -23.59 -28.18 22.65
C LEU A 7 -22.98 -26.81 22.89
N LEU A 8 -22.82 -26.38 24.14
CA LEU A 8 -22.17 -25.11 24.47
C LEU A 8 -20.64 -25.20 24.49
N LEU A 9 -20.06 -26.42 24.61
CA LEU A 9 -18.59 -26.57 24.58
C LEU A 9 -18.01 -26.61 23.16
N PHE A 10 -18.83 -26.85 22.12
CA PHE A 10 -18.39 -26.88 20.74
C PHE A 10 -18.33 -25.49 20.09
N LEU A 11 -18.96 -24.48 20.71
CA LEU A 11 -18.95 -23.10 20.24
C LEU A 11 -17.68 -22.33 20.69
N LEU A 12 -16.85 -22.93 21.57
CA LEU A 12 -15.62 -22.34 22.12
C LEU A 12 -14.35 -22.83 21.41
N MET A 13 -14.46 -23.70 20.40
CA MET A 13 -13.34 -24.17 19.57
C MET A 13 -13.43 -23.74 18.10
N LEU A 14 -14.13 -22.68 17.81
CA LEU A 14 -13.79 -21.92 16.60
C LEU A 14 -12.38 -21.38 16.87
N PRO A 15 -11.37 -21.65 15.99
CA PRO A 15 -10.14 -20.90 16.10
C PRO A 15 -10.58 -19.45 16.14
N ASN A 16 -10.25 -18.76 17.23
CA ASN A 16 -10.15 -17.33 17.21
C ASN A 16 -9.26 -17.06 15.98
N ILE A 17 -9.87 -16.75 14.85
CA ILE A 17 -9.24 -15.92 13.87
C ILE A 17 -9.07 -14.65 14.68
N ALA A 18 -7.93 -14.56 15.36
CA ALA A 18 -7.50 -13.31 15.92
C ALA A 18 -7.55 -12.34 14.75
N SER A 19 -8.63 -11.58 14.66
CA SER A 19 -8.57 -10.25 14.11
C SER A 19 -7.35 -9.69 14.85
N ALA A 20 -6.18 -9.72 14.21
CA ALA A 20 -5.03 -9.02 14.71
C ALA A 20 -5.59 -7.68 15.13
N ALA A 21 -5.42 -7.32 16.40
CA ALA A 21 -6.00 -6.09 16.90
C ALA A 21 -5.36 -4.99 16.07
N CYS A 22 -6.10 -4.50 15.07
CA CYS A 22 -5.64 -3.51 14.10
C CYS A 22 -5.35 -2.15 14.77
N GLY A 23 -5.32 -2.10 16.08
CA GLY A 23 -5.11 -0.92 16.91
C GLY A 23 -3.87 -0.94 17.79
N ASP A 24 -3.18 -2.07 17.90
CA ASP A 24 -2.00 -2.16 18.75
C ASP A 24 -0.70 -2.04 17.92
N THR A 25 0.43 -1.96 18.56
CA THR A 25 1.76 -1.68 17.95
C THR A 25 1.99 -2.43 16.64
N ILE A 26 2.09 -1.68 15.55
CA ILE A 26 2.42 -2.21 14.22
C ILE A 26 3.88 -2.67 14.24
N THR A 27 4.14 -3.91 13.84
CA THR A 27 5.47 -4.53 13.86
C THR A 27 5.82 -5.23 12.55
N ASP A 28 7.13 -5.48 12.34
CA ASP A 28 7.70 -6.14 11.18
C ASP A 28 7.13 -7.54 10.91
N GLY A 29 6.90 -7.87 9.64
CA GLY A 29 6.49 -9.19 9.18
C GLY A 29 5.10 -9.65 9.62
N VAL A 30 4.28 -8.75 10.15
CA VAL A 30 2.94 -9.08 10.66
C VAL A 30 1.90 -9.10 9.55
N ASP A 31 0.94 -9.98 9.70
CA ASP A 31 -0.22 -10.10 8.82
C ASP A 31 -1.38 -9.23 9.33
N TYR A 32 -1.62 -8.12 8.63
CA TYR A 32 -2.73 -7.19 8.84
C TYR A 32 -3.81 -7.32 7.76
N THR A 33 -3.90 -8.48 7.10
CA THR A 33 -4.87 -8.73 6.03
C THR A 33 -6.30 -8.46 6.51
N ASN A 34 -7.07 -7.72 5.71
CA ASN A 34 -8.43 -7.28 6.01
C ASN A 34 -8.56 -6.40 7.28
N CYS A 35 -7.47 -5.90 7.83
CA CYS A 35 -7.55 -4.98 8.97
C CYS A 35 -8.26 -3.68 8.60
N ARG A 36 -9.17 -3.25 9.46
CA ARG A 36 -9.69 -1.89 9.46
C ARG A 36 -9.03 -1.11 10.59
N PHE A 37 -8.19 -0.18 10.23
CA PHE A 37 -7.55 0.72 11.17
C PHE A 37 -8.41 1.97 11.41
N SER A 38 -8.07 2.75 12.45
CA SER A 38 -8.73 4.02 12.69
C SER A 38 -8.37 5.04 11.61
N ASP A 39 -9.34 5.84 11.16
CA ASP A 39 -9.08 6.91 10.22
C ASP A 39 -8.12 7.95 10.85
N GLY A 40 -7.19 8.46 10.05
CA GLY A 40 -6.18 9.41 10.51
C GLY A 40 -5.09 8.81 11.41
N GLN A 41 -4.95 7.48 11.46
CA GLN A 41 -3.93 6.84 12.29
C GLN A 41 -2.53 7.32 11.93
N ASP A 42 -1.72 7.68 12.94
CA ASP A 42 -0.34 8.07 12.75
C ASP A 42 0.59 6.87 12.89
N LEU A 43 1.19 6.48 11.75
CA LEU A 43 2.14 5.39 11.61
C LEU A 43 3.48 5.92 11.06
N GLN A 44 3.78 7.21 11.30
CA GLN A 44 5.00 7.84 10.86
C GLN A 44 6.23 7.10 11.38
N GLY A 45 7.18 6.83 10.48
CA GLY A 45 8.43 6.17 10.82
C GLY A 45 8.31 4.71 11.21
N SER A 46 7.14 4.09 11.04
CA SER A 46 6.94 2.67 11.34
C SER A 46 7.90 1.78 10.56
N TYR A 47 8.36 0.70 11.19
CA TYR A 47 9.21 -0.33 10.59
C TYR A 47 8.36 -1.56 10.25
N LEU A 48 8.00 -1.72 8.98
CA LEU A 48 7.00 -2.68 8.46
C LEU A 48 7.50 -3.47 7.24
N PRO A 49 8.79 -3.83 7.12
CA PRO A 49 9.20 -4.62 5.97
C PRO A 49 8.53 -5.99 5.98
N ASN A 50 8.26 -6.53 4.79
CA ASN A 50 7.59 -7.82 4.58
C ASN A 50 6.20 -7.96 5.22
N SER A 51 5.57 -6.87 5.66
CA SER A 51 4.24 -6.89 6.26
C SER A 51 3.14 -7.04 5.20
N ASN A 52 2.04 -7.69 5.57
CA ASN A 52 0.90 -7.90 4.71
C ASN A 52 -0.28 -7.03 5.17
N LEU A 53 -0.60 -5.99 4.41
CA LEU A 53 -1.75 -5.09 4.59
C LEU A 53 -2.78 -5.28 3.45
N SER A 54 -2.82 -6.46 2.82
CA SER A 54 -3.77 -6.72 1.74
C SER A 54 -5.20 -6.55 2.23
N PHE A 55 -6.05 -5.90 1.42
CA PHE A 55 -7.45 -5.62 1.74
C PHE A 55 -7.64 -4.75 3.01
N ALA A 56 -6.56 -4.21 3.60
CA ALA A 56 -6.70 -3.28 4.71
C ALA A 56 -7.41 -1.99 4.26
N SER A 57 -8.12 -1.35 5.19
CA SER A 57 -8.81 -0.08 4.92
C SER A 57 -8.43 0.94 5.99
N ILE A 58 -7.78 2.01 5.54
CA ILE A 58 -7.34 3.11 6.41
C ILE A 58 -7.47 4.41 5.63
N ILE A 59 -8.32 5.33 6.09
CA ILE A 59 -8.49 6.65 5.49
C ILE A 59 -7.53 7.64 6.16
N GLN A 60 -6.83 8.48 5.38
CA GLN A 60 -5.95 9.55 5.88
C GLN A 60 -4.81 9.06 6.80
N VAL A 61 -4.36 7.81 6.64
CA VAL A 61 -3.23 7.28 7.43
C VAL A 61 -1.93 8.02 7.11
N ASN A 62 -1.11 8.22 8.14
CA ASN A 62 0.23 8.81 8.00
C ASN A 62 1.30 7.71 8.06
N PHE A 63 1.88 7.35 6.91
CA PHE A 63 3.04 6.46 6.77
C PHE A 63 4.33 7.21 6.40
N ASP A 64 4.42 8.51 6.67
CA ASP A 64 5.59 9.30 6.33
C ASP A 64 6.87 8.69 6.95
N LYS A 65 7.94 8.61 6.15
CA LYS A 65 9.24 8.05 6.56
C LYS A 65 9.18 6.59 7.03
N SER A 66 8.07 5.88 6.84
CA SER A 66 7.99 4.46 7.18
C SER A 66 8.91 3.61 6.29
N ILE A 67 9.33 2.46 6.81
CA ILE A 67 10.11 1.45 6.08
C ILE A 67 9.17 0.26 5.82
N MET A 68 8.74 0.10 4.55
CA MET A 68 7.74 -0.87 4.12
C MET A 68 8.25 -1.72 2.93
N MET A 69 9.55 -1.98 2.87
CA MET A 69 10.13 -2.76 1.78
C MET A 69 9.52 -4.16 1.70
N ASN A 70 9.28 -4.65 0.47
CA ASN A 70 8.68 -5.97 0.20
C ASN A 70 7.31 -6.18 0.85
N SER A 71 6.62 -5.13 1.26
CA SER A 71 5.29 -5.23 1.87
C SER A 71 4.22 -5.46 0.82
N VAL A 72 3.08 -6.00 1.23
CA VAL A 72 1.92 -6.23 0.38
C VAL A 72 0.75 -5.37 0.86
N LEU A 73 0.34 -4.39 0.05
CA LEU A 73 -0.82 -3.51 0.27
C LEU A 73 -1.92 -3.77 -0.78
N ALA A 74 -1.84 -4.93 -1.47
CA ALA A 74 -2.69 -5.24 -2.61
C ALA A 74 -4.19 -5.21 -2.24
N PHE A 75 -5.00 -4.61 -3.12
CA PHE A 75 -6.45 -4.48 -2.98
C PHE A 75 -6.90 -3.73 -1.70
N GLY A 76 -5.98 -3.07 -1.02
CA GLY A 76 -6.28 -2.22 0.13
C GLY A 76 -6.89 -0.88 -0.28
N THR A 77 -7.41 -0.13 0.69
CA THR A 77 -8.06 1.16 0.49
C THR A 77 -7.40 2.19 1.40
N PHE A 78 -6.62 3.10 0.82
CA PHE A 78 -5.77 4.09 1.50
C PHE A 78 -5.97 5.49 0.93
N PRO A 79 -7.21 6.01 0.80
CA PRO A 79 -7.43 7.32 0.24
C PRO A 79 -6.87 8.40 1.15
N GLU A 80 -6.34 9.48 0.55
CA GLU A 80 -5.75 10.61 1.24
C GLU A 80 -4.60 10.24 2.21
N ALA A 81 -4.03 9.03 2.08
CA ALA A 81 -2.89 8.58 2.88
C ALA A 81 -1.61 9.33 2.52
N THR A 82 -0.71 9.49 3.50
CA THR A 82 0.61 10.08 3.26
C THR A 82 1.73 9.07 3.43
N PHE A 83 2.65 9.07 2.45
CA PHE A 83 3.83 8.22 2.36
C PHE A 83 5.08 9.07 2.05
N ILE A 84 5.12 10.31 2.53
CA ILE A 84 6.21 11.25 2.23
C ILE A 84 7.53 10.68 2.74
N ARG A 85 8.51 10.50 1.82
CA ARG A 85 9.82 9.88 2.11
C ARG A 85 9.73 8.44 2.65
N ALA A 86 8.61 7.76 2.49
CA ALA A 86 8.50 6.35 2.83
C ALA A 86 9.34 5.48 1.87
N ASN A 87 9.79 4.33 2.35
CA ASN A 87 10.50 3.34 1.56
C ASN A 87 9.62 2.12 1.31
N LEU A 88 9.07 2.00 0.09
CA LEU A 88 8.25 0.89 -0.38
C LEU A 88 8.96 0.07 -1.48
N TYR A 89 10.28 0.01 -1.47
CA TYR A 89 11.07 -0.75 -2.44
C TYR A 89 10.52 -2.17 -2.61
N GLU A 90 10.28 -2.60 -3.87
CA GLU A 90 9.74 -3.92 -4.24
C GLU A 90 8.38 -4.30 -3.61
N SER A 91 7.60 -3.35 -3.14
CA SER A 91 6.30 -3.62 -2.52
C SER A 91 5.21 -3.86 -3.56
N ASN A 92 4.18 -4.64 -3.18
CA ASN A 92 3.03 -4.94 -4.02
C ASN A 92 1.82 -4.10 -3.61
N LEU A 93 1.44 -3.14 -4.47
CA LEU A 93 0.30 -2.24 -4.32
C LEU A 93 -0.79 -2.50 -5.39
N GLN A 94 -0.79 -3.70 -5.98
CA GLN A 94 -1.71 -4.09 -7.04
C GLN A 94 -3.18 -3.88 -6.64
N GLY A 95 -3.95 -3.24 -7.51
CA GLY A 95 -5.39 -3.05 -7.33
C GLY A 95 -5.81 -2.21 -6.14
N ALA A 96 -4.86 -1.62 -5.41
CA ALA A 96 -5.16 -0.80 -4.24
C ALA A 96 -5.68 0.60 -4.64
N ASN A 97 -6.44 1.22 -3.75
CA ASN A 97 -6.92 2.59 -3.90
C ASN A 97 -6.07 3.56 -3.10
N PHE A 98 -5.38 4.47 -3.80
CA PHE A 98 -4.56 5.55 -3.27
C PHE A 98 -5.05 6.93 -3.78
N GLU A 99 -6.34 7.09 -4.03
CA GLU A 99 -6.91 8.37 -4.45
C GLU A 99 -6.48 9.50 -3.51
N LYS A 100 -5.95 10.60 -4.09
CA LYS A 100 -5.44 11.78 -3.39
C LYS A 100 -4.31 11.53 -2.38
N SER A 101 -3.67 10.37 -2.44
CA SER A 101 -2.54 10.05 -1.55
C SER A 101 -1.27 10.79 -1.96
N ASN A 102 -0.32 10.90 -1.02
CA ASN A 102 0.90 11.66 -1.21
C ASN A 102 2.15 10.79 -1.05
N PHE A 103 2.84 10.51 -2.15
CA PHE A 103 4.13 9.79 -2.21
C PHE A 103 5.33 10.70 -2.51
N THR A 104 5.26 11.97 -2.15
CA THR A 104 6.35 12.94 -2.39
C THR A 104 7.67 12.42 -1.82
N ASN A 105 8.72 12.39 -2.67
CA ASN A 105 10.05 11.91 -2.31
C ASN A 105 10.11 10.44 -1.83
N ALA A 106 9.08 9.63 -2.03
CA ALA A 106 9.09 8.22 -1.64
C ALA A 106 10.03 7.39 -2.53
N ASN A 107 10.60 6.32 -1.97
CA ASN A 107 11.26 5.28 -2.74
C ASN A 107 10.24 4.22 -3.16
N LEU A 108 9.86 4.24 -4.43
CA LEU A 108 8.90 3.35 -5.07
C LEU A 108 9.56 2.49 -6.17
N THR A 109 10.88 2.30 -6.07
CA THR A 109 11.62 1.46 -7.04
C THR A 109 11.02 0.06 -7.07
N ARG A 110 10.69 -0.43 -8.26
CA ARG A 110 10.10 -1.76 -8.53
C ARG A 110 8.77 -2.03 -7.85
N VAL A 111 8.05 -1.00 -7.44
CA VAL A 111 6.70 -1.16 -6.87
C VAL A 111 5.72 -1.63 -7.95
N ASN A 112 4.84 -2.54 -7.59
CA ASN A 112 3.75 -3.00 -8.45
C ASN A 112 2.47 -2.21 -8.18
N PHE A 113 2.12 -1.25 -9.06
CA PHE A 113 0.85 -0.51 -9.08
C PHE A 113 -0.15 -1.05 -10.11
N THR A 114 0.03 -2.28 -10.62
CA THR A 114 -0.87 -2.84 -11.65
C THR A 114 -2.34 -2.73 -11.22
N GLY A 115 -3.17 -2.07 -12.04
CA GLY A 115 -4.59 -1.89 -11.78
C GLY A 115 -4.95 -1.00 -10.60
N ALA A 116 -3.99 -0.31 -9.98
CA ALA A 116 -4.25 0.58 -8.84
C ALA A 116 -5.04 1.83 -9.25
N THR A 117 -5.82 2.38 -8.32
CA THR A 117 -6.46 3.69 -8.44
C THR A 117 -5.53 4.75 -7.84
N LEU A 118 -4.98 5.61 -8.70
CA LEU A 118 -3.99 6.64 -8.39
C LEU A 118 -4.49 8.03 -8.81
N ILE A 119 -5.81 8.25 -8.75
CA ILE A 119 -6.45 9.52 -9.14
C ILE A 119 -5.99 10.63 -8.18
N GLU A 120 -5.53 11.76 -8.76
CA GLU A 120 -5.02 12.91 -7.99
C GLU A 120 -3.87 12.57 -7.01
N THR A 121 -3.22 11.41 -7.19
CA THR A 121 -2.08 10.99 -6.36
C THR A 121 -0.85 11.85 -6.66
N ASN A 122 -0.13 12.26 -5.61
CA ASN A 122 1.10 13.05 -5.77
C ASN A 122 2.35 12.18 -5.67
N PHE A 123 3.10 12.07 -6.77
CA PHE A 123 4.39 11.37 -6.88
C PHE A 123 5.56 12.35 -7.06
N GLN A 124 5.41 13.63 -6.68
CA GLN A 124 6.45 14.63 -6.89
C GLN A 124 7.79 14.17 -6.33
N ASN A 125 8.85 14.20 -7.17
CA ASN A 125 10.21 13.77 -6.85
C ASN A 125 10.33 12.31 -6.33
N ALA A 126 9.32 11.47 -6.50
CA ALA A 126 9.41 10.06 -6.11
C ALA A 126 10.40 9.29 -7.01
N ASN A 127 11.05 8.28 -6.44
CA ASN A 127 11.85 7.34 -7.21
C ASN A 127 10.96 6.16 -7.66
N LEU A 128 10.60 6.14 -8.94
CA LEU A 128 9.70 5.17 -9.59
C LEU A 128 10.44 4.28 -10.60
N ILE A 129 11.77 4.14 -10.46
CA ILE A 129 12.57 3.28 -11.34
C ILE A 129 11.96 1.87 -11.38
N GLU A 130 11.72 1.37 -12.60
CA GLU A 130 11.17 0.04 -12.84
C GLU A 130 9.81 -0.23 -12.16
N ALA A 131 9.07 0.80 -11.71
CA ALA A 131 7.72 0.65 -11.17
C ALA A 131 6.74 0.22 -12.27
N ASN A 132 5.73 -0.59 -11.92
CA ASN A 132 4.75 -1.10 -12.87
C ASN A 132 3.38 -0.43 -12.68
N PHE A 133 2.97 0.42 -13.64
CA PHE A 133 1.67 1.10 -13.68
C PHE A 133 0.66 0.46 -14.64
N THR A 134 0.93 -0.74 -15.17
CA THR A 134 0.04 -1.39 -16.14
C THR A 134 -1.42 -1.38 -15.67
N HIS A 135 -2.33 -0.86 -16.52
CA HIS A 135 -3.76 -0.76 -16.23
C HIS A 135 -4.14 0.09 -14.99
N SER A 136 -3.22 0.84 -14.39
CA SER A 136 -3.56 1.76 -13.31
C SER A 136 -4.31 3.01 -13.82
N ASN A 137 -5.14 3.59 -12.97
CA ASN A 137 -5.83 4.85 -13.24
C ASN A 137 -5.05 6.02 -12.62
N ILE A 138 -4.36 6.79 -13.46
CA ILE A 138 -3.48 7.91 -13.08
C ILE A 138 -4.07 9.28 -13.40
N ILE A 139 -5.40 9.42 -13.50
CA ILE A 139 -6.05 10.70 -13.84
C ILE A 139 -5.60 11.77 -12.83
N ASN A 140 -5.09 12.91 -13.35
CA ASN A 140 -4.58 14.03 -12.56
C ASN A 140 -3.46 13.68 -11.56
N ALA A 141 -2.80 12.52 -11.69
CA ALA A 141 -1.64 12.23 -10.86
C ALA A 141 -0.46 13.16 -11.20
N ASN A 142 0.25 13.62 -10.17
CA ASN A 142 1.40 14.52 -10.32
C ASN A 142 2.71 13.74 -10.29
N PHE A 143 3.44 13.70 -11.41
CA PHE A 143 4.75 13.05 -11.53
C PHE A 143 5.90 14.07 -11.61
N GLU A 144 5.69 15.37 -11.32
CA GLU A 144 6.73 16.39 -11.42
C GLU A 144 8.02 15.96 -10.72
N GLY A 145 9.14 15.95 -11.45
CA GLY A 145 10.44 15.54 -10.93
C GLY A 145 10.58 14.05 -10.57
N ALA A 146 9.55 13.24 -10.74
CA ALA A 146 9.65 11.80 -10.47
C ALA A 146 10.58 11.09 -11.45
N ASN A 147 11.37 10.15 -10.95
CA ASN A 147 12.25 9.32 -11.78
C ASN A 147 11.49 8.06 -12.26
N LEU A 148 11.15 8.03 -13.55
CA LEU A 148 10.35 6.99 -14.20
C LEU A 148 11.18 6.06 -15.10
N ILE A 149 12.51 6.07 -14.99
CA ILE A 149 13.39 5.26 -15.84
C ILE A 149 13.03 3.78 -15.71
N GLY A 150 12.76 3.14 -16.85
CA GLY A 150 12.41 1.71 -16.90
C GLY A 150 11.02 1.38 -16.33
N ALA A 151 10.23 2.35 -15.87
CA ALA A 151 8.87 2.10 -15.42
C ALA A 151 8.00 1.55 -16.56
N ILE A 152 7.09 0.63 -16.26
CA ILE A 152 6.09 0.14 -17.20
C ILE A 152 4.84 1.00 -17.05
N TRP A 153 4.49 1.73 -18.14
CA TRP A 153 3.39 2.67 -18.11
C TRP A 153 2.01 2.00 -18.20
N THR A 154 0.94 2.77 -18.09
CA THR A 154 -0.44 2.27 -18.02
C THR A 154 -0.87 1.41 -19.21
N ASN A 155 -0.26 1.62 -20.38
CA ASN A 155 -0.48 0.87 -21.63
C ASN A 155 0.50 -0.31 -21.83
N GLY A 156 1.36 -0.61 -20.84
CA GLY A 156 2.35 -1.67 -20.89
C GLY A 156 3.68 -1.30 -21.57
N GLU A 157 3.86 -0.05 -22.01
CA GLU A 157 5.11 0.40 -22.62
C GLU A 157 6.13 0.81 -21.55
N THR A 158 7.41 0.58 -21.82
CA THR A 158 8.50 0.92 -20.89
C THR A 158 8.98 2.34 -21.14
N CYS A 159 9.13 3.12 -20.06
CA CYS A 159 9.69 4.46 -20.07
C CYS A 159 11.20 4.42 -20.28
N GLY A 160 11.71 5.25 -21.19
CA GLY A 160 13.12 5.31 -21.56
C GLY A 160 14.02 5.95 -20.49
N PRO A 161 15.34 6.07 -20.80
CA PRO A 161 16.35 6.53 -19.84
C PRO A 161 16.22 8.00 -19.41
N ASP A 162 15.52 8.83 -20.16
CA ASP A 162 15.35 10.26 -19.88
C ASP A 162 13.98 10.59 -19.29
N SER A 163 13.29 9.58 -18.71
CA SER A 163 11.93 9.72 -18.19
C SER A 163 11.93 10.34 -16.79
N ILE A 164 11.98 11.66 -16.73
CA ILE A 164 11.85 12.45 -15.50
C ILE A 164 10.57 13.30 -15.58
N GLY A 165 9.66 13.11 -14.66
CA GLY A 165 8.37 13.80 -14.62
C GLY A 165 7.36 13.37 -15.70
N VAL A 166 7.82 12.73 -16.75
CA VAL A 166 7.02 12.21 -17.88
C VAL A 166 7.63 10.92 -18.39
N CYS A 167 6.78 9.97 -18.80
CA CYS A 167 7.25 8.74 -19.45
C CYS A 167 7.61 9.03 -20.91
N ASN A 168 8.88 9.10 -21.21
CA ASN A 168 9.43 9.19 -22.58
C ASN A 168 9.67 7.77 -23.10
N LYS A 169 9.55 7.58 -24.43
CA LYS A 169 9.75 6.27 -25.07
C LYS A 169 11.10 6.20 -25.77
#